data_79573248c6fec7bcb6220f89e2e8d3c1
#
_entry.id   79573248c6fec7bcb6220f89e2e8d3c1
#
_cell.length_a   1.000
_cell.length_b   1.000
_cell.length_c   1.000
_cell.angle_alpha   90.00
_cell.angle_beta   90.00
_cell.angle_gamma   90.00
#
_symmetry.space_group_name_H-M   'P 1'
#
loop_
_entity.id
_entity.type
_entity.pdbx_description
1 polymer ?
#
loop_
_entity_poly.entity_id
_entity_poly.type
_entity_poly.pdbx_seq_one_letter_code
_entity_poly.pdbx_strand_id
1 'polypeptide(L)'
;MVLHDFWTFFIWSTVAGLAVIGIYQLFLLILRARGVFVTRTKFGLTMIFDSEDADSTPIRLLNVNGTFQSVSYIAPELRFELCVHYHRMMAKVIQQVAPEGHVVVMGGGGFSLPKHLATHMSGGVIDAIEIDPKIVSLAREHFFLDEALAVASSNLRIIEDDAWKVLQNADAGSIDVLVNEVFAGRKSLGPLGTAAGAQVVKEKLVPEGVYLADVRCPLEGRGSALLSQVADVFAHEFAHVAYVPEWPDTPKTPGNNLLIATDADIALPEGAVVVK
;
A
#
# COMPACT_ATOMS: atom_id res chain seq x y z
N MET A 1 42.20 34.22 22.29
CA MET A 1 41.43 34.29 21.02
C MET A 1 40.69 32.98 20.75
N VAL A 2 41.32 31.85 20.65
CA VAL A 2 40.69 30.54 20.27
C VAL A 2 39.59 30.06 21.21
N LEU A 3 39.71 30.22 22.54
CA LEU A 3 38.69 29.77 23.49
C LEU A 3 37.40 30.63 23.45
N HIS A 4 37.50 31.91 23.20
CA HIS A 4 36.34 32.78 23.09
C HIS A 4 35.51 32.46 21.85
N ASP A 5 36.18 32.21 20.72
CA ASP A 5 35.51 31.84 19.47
C ASP A 5 34.81 30.49 19.56
N PHE A 6 35.40 29.52 20.28
CA PHE A 6 34.79 28.21 20.56
C PHE A 6 33.48 28.33 21.36
N TRP A 7 33.49 29.09 22.47
CA TRP A 7 32.29 29.29 23.28
C TRP A 7 31.18 30.04 22.55
N THR A 8 31.55 31.04 21.77
CA THR A 8 30.60 31.79 20.94
C THR A 8 29.93 30.87 19.91
N PHE A 9 30.70 30.04 19.19
CA PHE A 9 30.19 29.06 18.26
C PHE A 9 29.25 28.05 18.96
N PHE A 10 29.65 27.54 20.11
CA PHE A 10 28.81 26.60 20.89
C PHE A 10 27.48 27.19 21.31
N ILE A 11 27.49 28.44 21.82
CA ILE A 11 26.26 29.14 22.22
C ILE A 11 25.34 29.33 21.02
N TRP A 12 25.87 29.84 19.91
CA TRP A 12 25.05 30.07 18.72
C TRP A 12 24.50 28.79 18.10
N SER A 13 25.26 27.71 18.07
CA SER A 13 24.78 26.41 17.61
C SER A 13 23.68 25.84 18.51
N THR A 14 23.80 26.04 19.82
CA THR A 14 22.77 25.61 20.79
C THR A 14 21.48 26.43 20.60
N VAL A 15 21.59 27.76 20.47
CA VAL A 15 20.45 28.66 20.23
C VAL A 15 19.76 28.31 18.90
N ALA A 16 20.52 28.07 17.83
CA ALA A 16 19.98 27.63 16.54
C ALA A 16 19.25 26.30 16.65
N GLY A 17 19.82 25.33 17.37
CA GLY A 17 19.18 24.03 17.64
C GLY A 17 17.84 24.18 18.38
N LEU A 18 17.81 25.00 19.44
CA LEU A 18 16.57 25.27 20.19
C LEU A 18 15.53 25.99 19.34
N ALA A 19 15.95 26.93 18.47
CA ALA A 19 15.04 27.61 17.55
C ALA A 19 14.40 26.63 16.55
N VAL A 20 15.18 25.70 15.98
CA VAL A 20 14.68 24.66 15.08
C VAL A 20 13.66 23.75 15.80
N ILE A 21 13.97 23.34 17.03
CA ILE A 21 13.03 22.55 17.85
C ILE A 21 11.75 23.33 18.10
N GLY A 22 11.86 24.61 18.47
CA GLY A 22 10.70 25.48 18.71
C GLY A 22 9.80 25.65 17.49
N ILE A 23 10.40 25.88 16.32
CA ILE A 23 9.68 25.96 15.03
C ILE A 23 8.97 24.65 14.71
N TYR A 24 9.64 23.51 14.93
CA TYR A 24 9.06 22.20 14.70
C TYR A 24 7.87 21.94 15.63
N GLN A 25 7.99 22.28 16.92
CA GLN A 25 6.88 22.13 17.89
C GLN A 25 5.69 23.04 17.54
N LEU A 26 5.96 24.29 17.12
CA LEU A 26 4.92 25.19 16.65
C LEU A 26 4.21 24.65 15.39
N PHE A 27 4.95 24.10 14.45
CA PHE A 27 4.39 23.45 13.27
C PHE A 27 3.46 22.29 13.65
N LEU A 28 3.88 21.41 14.57
CA LEU A 28 3.04 20.30 15.05
C LEU A 28 1.78 20.80 15.77
N LEU A 29 1.90 21.88 16.54
CA LEU A 29 0.76 22.50 17.22
C LEU A 29 -0.25 23.06 16.21
N ILE A 30 0.20 23.72 15.17
CA ILE A 30 -0.66 24.24 14.09
C ILE A 30 -1.38 23.11 13.36
N LEU A 31 -0.69 22.01 13.05
CA LEU A 31 -1.31 20.84 12.41
C LEU A 31 -2.43 20.27 13.30
N ARG A 32 -2.15 20.07 14.59
CA ARG A 32 -3.14 19.57 15.55
C ARG A 32 -4.33 20.51 15.71
N ALA A 33 -4.10 21.82 15.75
CA ALA A 33 -5.17 22.83 15.80
C ALA A 33 -6.06 22.82 14.55
N ARG A 34 -5.56 22.29 13.43
CA ARG A 34 -6.31 22.08 12.19
C ARG A 34 -6.96 20.68 12.08
N GLY A 35 -7.00 19.93 13.18
CA GLY A 35 -7.60 18.59 13.20
C GLY A 35 -6.72 17.47 12.62
N VAL A 36 -5.43 17.76 12.32
CA VAL A 36 -4.51 16.72 11.84
C VAL A 36 -3.99 15.93 13.04
N PHE A 37 -4.24 14.63 13.05
CA PHE A 37 -3.60 13.72 14.00
C PHE A 37 -2.14 13.50 13.57
N VAL A 38 -1.20 13.69 14.48
CA VAL A 38 0.23 13.59 14.18
C VAL A 38 0.91 12.66 15.17
N THR A 39 1.61 11.65 14.66
CA THR A 39 2.38 10.69 15.44
C THR A 39 3.66 10.28 14.68
N ARG A 40 4.41 9.33 15.22
CA ARG A 40 5.54 8.67 14.53
C ARG A 40 5.31 7.17 14.51
N THR A 41 5.61 6.59 13.37
CA THR A 41 5.62 5.15 13.13
C THR A 41 7.05 4.69 12.84
N LYS A 42 7.26 3.41 12.62
CA LYS A 42 8.54 2.83 12.18
C LYS A 42 9.10 3.53 10.93
N PHE A 43 8.23 4.01 10.06
CA PHE A 43 8.60 4.64 8.79
C PHE A 43 8.67 6.18 8.84
N GLY A 44 8.44 6.79 10.00
CA GLY A 44 8.65 8.23 10.21
C GLY A 44 7.43 9.02 10.67
N LEU A 45 7.40 10.31 10.30
CA LEU A 45 6.31 11.20 10.65
C LEU A 45 5.02 10.75 9.96
N THR A 46 4.00 10.49 10.76
CA THR A 46 2.72 9.97 10.29
C THR A 46 1.63 10.97 10.62
N MET A 47 0.82 11.28 9.63
CA MET A 47 -0.31 12.20 9.73
C MET A 47 -1.58 11.53 9.28
N ILE A 48 -2.68 11.76 10.01
CA ILE A 48 -4.02 11.35 9.62
C ILE A 48 -4.89 12.59 9.60
N PHE A 49 -5.61 12.81 8.53
CA PHE A 49 -6.48 13.97 8.37
C PHE A 49 -7.61 13.69 7.39
N ASP A 50 -8.69 14.42 7.57
CA ASP A 50 -9.87 14.32 6.72
C ASP A 50 -9.76 15.31 5.56
N SER A 51 -10.33 14.94 4.41
CA SER A 51 -10.39 15.70 3.17
C SER A 51 -11.65 15.31 2.41
N GLU A 52 -11.77 15.73 1.17
CA GLU A 52 -12.82 15.33 0.24
C GLU A 52 -12.19 14.75 -1.02
N ASP A 53 -12.89 13.79 -1.66
CA ASP A 53 -12.55 13.32 -3.00
C ASP A 53 -13.05 14.27 -4.09
N ALA A 54 -12.93 13.87 -5.37
CA ALA A 54 -13.34 14.69 -6.50
C ALA A 54 -14.87 14.99 -6.54
N ASP A 55 -15.67 14.14 -5.90
CA ASP A 55 -17.12 14.25 -5.81
C ASP A 55 -17.59 14.91 -4.49
N SER A 56 -16.65 15.53 -3.75
CA SER A 56 -16.87 16.13 -2.42
C SER A 56 -17.33 15.14 -1.35
N THR A 57 -17.03 13.87 -1.53
CA THR A 57 -17.30 12.84 -0.52
C THR A 57 -16.19 12.85 0.55
N PRO A 58 -16.56 12.91 1.84
CA PRO A 58 -15.57 12.94 2.92
C PRO A 58 -14.70 11.67 2.97
N ILE A 59 -13.38 11.87 2.95
CA ILE A 59 -12.37 10.82 3.01
C ILE A 59 -11.37 11.08 4.14
N ARG A 60 -10.76 10.03 4.66
CA ARG A 60 -9.65 10.06 5.61
C ARG A 60 -8.38 9.55 4.96
N LEU A 61 -7.29 10.27 5.13
CA LEU A 61 -6.00 10.03 4.53
C LEU A 61 -4.98 9.63 5.58
N LEU A 62 -4.18 8.60 5.29
CA LEU A 62 -2.97 8.24 6.01
C LEU A 62 -1.76 8.69 5.20
N ASN A 63 -0.94 9.56 5.77
CA ASN A 63 0.29 10.06 5.16
C ASN A 63 1.49 9.71 6.03
N VAL A 64 2.52 9.13 5.43
CA VAL A 64 3.79 8.81 6.10
C VAL A 64 4.93 9.48 5.34
N ASN A 65 5.67 10.35 6.02
CA ASN A 65 6.78 11.10 5.43
C ASN A 65 6.43 11.83 4.10
N GLY A 66 5.22 12.40 4.02
CA GLY A 66 4.76 13.13 2.83
C GLY A 66 4.23 12.24 1.71
N THR A 67 4.13 10.93 1.91
CA THR A 67 3.56 9.99 0.94
C THR A 67 2.22 9.46 1.45
N PHE A 68 1.18 9.53 0.63
CA PHE A 68 -0.10 8.92 0.94
C PHE A 68 0.03 7.40 0.90
N GLN A 69 -0.37 6.76 2.01
CA GLN A 69 -0.31 5.31 2.19
C GLN A 69 -1.69 4.67 2.13
N SER A 70 -2.73 5.42 2.47
CA SER A 70 -4.09 4.90 2.44
C SER A 70 -5.11 6.01 2.39
N VAL A 71 -6.28 5.67 1.89
CA VAL A 71 -7.49 6.50 1.90
C VAL A 71 -8.71 5.62 2.19
N SER A 72 -9.65 6.14 2.98
CA SER A 72 -10.94 5.48 3.25
C SER A 72 -12.06 6.52 3.31
N TYR A 73 -13.24 6.16 2.87
CA TYR A 73 -14.44 6.96 3.12
C TYR A 73 -14.75 7.01 4.62
N ILE A 74 -15.32 8.12 5.08
CA ILE A 74 -15.70 8.34 6.48
C ILE A 74 -17.15 7.96 6.75
N ALA A 75 -18.01 8.18 5.76
CA ALA A 75 -19.45 7.90 5.87
C ALA A 75 -19.70 6.42 6.21
N PRO A 76 -20.54 6.10 7.20
CA PRO A 76 -20.75 4.73 7.67
C PRO A 76 -21.11 3.73 6.55
N GLU A 77 -21.91 4.16 5.59
CA GLU A 77 -22.36 3.37 4.44
C GLU A 77 -21.29 3.12 3.39
N LEU A 78 -20.18 3.90 3.42
CA LEU A 78 -19.08 3.82 2.45
C LEU A 78 -17.75 3.34 3.05
N ARG A 79 -17.69 3.09 4.37
CA ARG A 79 -16.43 2.78 5.08
C ARG A 79 -15.64 1.60 4.54
N PHE A 80 -16.34 0.66 3.90
CA PHE A 80 -15.74 -0.54 3.31
C PHE A 80 -15.70 -0.47 1.78
N GLU A 81 -16.13 0.65 1.19
CA GLU A 81 -15.97 0.90 -0.23
C GLU A 81 -14.56 1.41 -0.56
N LEU A 82 -14.13 1.16 -1.80
CA LEU A 82 -12.80 1.50 -2.25
C LEU A 82 -12.76 2.88 -2.91
N CYS A 83 -11.98 3.81 -2.34
CA CYS A 83 -11.82 5.16 -2.86
C CYS A 83 -11.01 5.18 -4.16
N VAL A 84 -9.98 4.34 -4.29
CA VAL A 84 -9.01 4.43 -5.38
C VAL A 84 -9.27 3.39 -6.47
N HIS A 85 -9.01 3.81 -7.71
CA HIS A 85 -9.38 3.02 -8.90
C HIS A 85 -8.64 1.68 -8.97
N TYR A 86 -7.33 1.66 -8.71
CA TYR A 86 -6.55 0.44 -8.79
C TYR A 86 -6.98 -0.62 -7.75
N HIS A 87 -7.39 -0.23 -6.54
CA HIS A 87 -7.99 -1.15 -5.57
C HIS A 87 -9.30 -1.76 -6.08
N ARG A 88 -10.16 -0.95 -6.73
CA ARG A 88 -11.40 -1.46 -7.34
C ARG A 88 -11.12 -2.49 -8.43
N MET A 89 -10.06 -2.28 -9.22
CA MET A 89 -9.62 -3.27 -10.22
C MET A 89 -9.07 -4.52 -9.56
N MET A 90 -8.22 -4.40 -8.53
CA MET A 90 -7.74 -5.55 -7.76
C MET A 90 -8.90 -6.37 -7.19
N ALA A 91 -9.87 -5.71 -6.53
CA ALA A 91 -11.04 -6.37 -5.97
C ALA A 91 -11.87 -7.12 -7.02
N LYS A 92 -12.06 -6.53 -8.22
CA LYS A 92 -12.75 -7.20 -9.33
C LYS A 92 -12.02 -8.47 -9.79
N VAL A 93 -10.70 -8.41 -9.96
CA VAL A 93 -9.90 -9.58 -10.33
C VAL A 93 -10.00 -10.65 -9.24
N ILE A 94 -9.83 -10.27 -7.97
CA ILE A 94 -9.92 -11.20 -6.83
C ILE A 94 -11.28 -11.90 -6.79
N GLN A 95 -12.37 -11.13 -6.87
CA GLN A 95 -13.74 -11.68 -6.86
C GLN A 95 -14.02 -12.61 -8.05
N GLN A 96 -13.38 -12.37 -9.20
CA GLN A 96 -13.53 -13.22 -10.39
C GLN A 96 -12.79 -14.55 -10.23
N VAL A 97 -11.54 -14.52 -9.72
CA VAL A 97 -10.66 -15.68 -9.75
C VAL A 97 -10.69 -16.50 -8.46
N ALA A 98 -10.98 -15.87 -7.34
CA ALA A 98 -10.93 -16.49 -6.02
C ALA A 98 -12.02 -15.97 -5.05
N PRO A 99 -13.32 -16.07 -5.40
CA PRO A 99 -14.39 -15.50 -4.56
C PRO A 99 -14.49 -16.15 -3.17
N GLU A 100 -13.94 -17.33 -3.00
CA GLU A 100 -13.85 -18.09 -1.74
C GLU A 100 -12.41 -18.57 -1.47
N GLY A 101 -11.43 -17.98 -2.15
CA GLY A 101 -10.02 -18.38 -2.07
C GLY A 101 -9.26 -17.78 -0.90
N HIS A 102 -7.99 -18.18 -0.81
CA HIS A 102 -7.02 -17.60 0.11
C HIS A 102 -6.33 -16.39 -0.54
N VAL A 103 -6.61 -15.22 -0.03
CA VAL A 103 -6.01 -13.94 -0.49
C VAL A 103 -5.00 -13.47 0.53
N VAL A 104 -3.77 -13.23 0.10
CA VAL A 104 -2.72 -12.64 0.93
C VAL A 104 -2.44 -11.23 0.45
N VAL A 105 -2.63 -10.24 1.32
CA VAL A 105 -2.34 -8.83 1.06
C VAL A 105 -1.10 -8.41 1.83
N MET A 106 -0.02 -8.12 1.12
CA MET A 106 1.23 -7.64 1.69
C MET A 106 1.24 -6.10 1.71
N GLY A 107 1.28 -5.53 2.91
CA GLY A 107 1.10 -4.11 3.19
C GLY A 107 -0.31 -3.81 3.68
N GLY A 108 -0.43 -3.27 4.90
CA GLY A 108 -1.72 -2.97 5.54
C GLY A 108 -2.17 -1.54 5.31
N GLY A 109 -1.33 -0.59 5.66
CA GLY A 109 -1.70 0.82 5.68
C GLY A 109 -2.98 1.07 6.50
N GLY A 110 -4.01 1.63 5.88
CA GLY A 110 -5.37 1.76 6.45
C GLY A 110 -6.26 0.53 6.23
N PHE A 111 -5.71 -0.55 5.70
CA PHE A 111 -6.39 -1.81 5.38
C PHE A 111 -7.60 -1.63 4.46
N SER A 112 -7.57 -0.69 3.51
CA SER A 112 -8.72 -0.39 2.66
C SER A 112 -9.12 -1.58 1.80
N LEU A 113 -8.19 -2.21 1.08
CA LEU A 113 -8.48 -3.40 0.28
C LEU A 113 -8.85 -4.62 1.16
N PRO A 114 -8.10 -4.99 2.21
CA PRO A 114 -8.48 -6.11 3.07
C PRO A 114 -9.86 -5.96 3.71
N LYS A 115 -10.25 -4.78 4.17
CA LYS A 115 -11.58 -4.51 4.74
C LYS A 115 -12.69 -4.69 3.70
N HIS A 116 -12.48 -4.17 2.49
CA HIS A 116 -13.43 -4.33 1.40
C HIS A 116 -13.62 -5.81 1.05
N LEU A 117 -12.53 -6.54 0.85
CA LEU A 117 -12.60 -7.96 0.54
C LEU A 117 -13.34 -8.74 1.63
N ALA A 118 -13.02 -8.48 2.90
CA ALA A 118 -13.62 -9.16 4.05
C ALA A 118 -15.14 -8.96 4.16
N THR A 119 -15.64 -7.84 3.65
CA THR A 119 -17.08 -7.49 3.71
C THR A 119 -17.85 -7.81 2.43
N HIS A 120 -17.15 -8.06 1.30
CA HIS A 120 -17.78 -8.25 -0.02
C HIS A 120 -17.51 -9.61 -0.66
N MET A 121 -16.51 -10.37 -0.19
CA MET A 121 -16.30 -11.76 -0.66
C MET A 121 -17.34 -12.68 -0.04
N SER A 122 -17.74 -13.71 -0.78
CA SER A 122 -18.72 -14.70 -0.32
C SER A 122 -18.14 -15.69 0.71
N GLY A 123 -16.81 -15.81 0.76
CA GLY A 123 -16.09 -16.72 1.65
C GLY A 123 -14.58 -16.56 1.55
N GLY A 124 -13.85 -17.62 1.85
CA GLY A 124 -12.39 -17.64 1.79
C GLY A 124 -11.70 -17.06 3.02
N VAL A 125 -10.38 -16.86 2.90
CA VAL A 125 -9.52 -16.32 3.97
C VAL A 125 -8.71 -15.16 3.42
N ILE A 126 -8.61 -14.09 4.18
CA ILE A 126 -7.83 -12.91 3.82
C ILE A 126 -6.75 -12.71 4.90
N ASP A 127 -5.49 -12.86 4.52
CA ASP A 127 -4.33 -12.53 5.34
C ASP A 127 -3.79 -11.16 4.96
N ALA A 128 -3.92 -10.19 5.85
CA ALA A 128 -3.36 -8.86 5.66
C ALA A 128 -2.13 -8.66 6.55
N ILE A 129 -0.98 -8.45 5.93
CA ILE A 129 0.31 -8.41 6.60
C ILE A 129 0.80 -6.98 6.71
N GLU A 130 1.11 -6.52 7.92
CA GLU A 130 1.67 -5.20 8.18
C GLU A 130 2.85 -5.31 9.15
N ILE A 131 3.99 -4.73 8.78
CA ILE A 131 5.23 -4.82 9.55
C ILE A 131 5.30 -3.84 10.73
N ASP A 132 4.46 -2.80 10.73
CA ASP A 132 4.44 -1.79 11.80
C ASP A 132 3.21 -1.91 12.68
N PRO A 133 3.32 -2.46 13.91
CA PRO A 133 2.19 -2.59 14.84
C PRO A 133 1.52 -1.25 15.13
N LYS A 134 2.27 -0.13 15.00
CA LYS A 134 1.69 1.20 15.17
C LYS A 134 0.73 1.55 14.03
N ILE A 135 1.02 1.15 12.79
CA ILE A 135 0.10 1.31 11.65
C ILE A 135 -1.16 0.48 11.89
N VAL A 136 -1.06 -0.77 12.35
CA VAL A 136 -2.23 -1.60 12.72
C VAL A 136 -3.08 -0.91 13.80
N SER A 137 -2.45 -0.38 14.86
CA SER A 137 -3.15 0.38 15.91
C SER A 137 -3.89 1.60 15.34
N LEU A 138 -3.24 2.37 14.44
CA LEU A 138 -3.85 3.53 13.79
C LEU A 138 -5.01 3.13 12.86
N ALA A 139 -4.90 1.99 12.18
CA ALA A 139 -5.98 1.49 11.33
C ALA A 139 -7.23 1.11 12.17
N ARG A 140 -7.03 0.49 13.34
CA ARG A 140 -8.11 0.21 14.30
C ARG A 140 -8.76 1.49 14.82
N GLU A 141 -7.95 2.46 15.22
CA GLU A 141 -8.43 3.71 15.85
C GLU A 141 -9.08 4.68 14.84
N HIS A 142 -8.56 4.75 13.59
CA HIS A 142 -8.94 5.80 12.66
C HIS A 142 -9.53 5.31 11.34
N PHE A 143 -9.32 4.05 10.94
CA PHE A 143 -9.71 3.53 9.63
C PHE A 143 -10.72 2.37 9.71
N PHE A 144 -11.49 2.27 10.80
CA PHE A 144 -12.62 1.34 10.93
C PHE A 144 -12.24 -0.15 10.81
N LEU A 145 -10.98 -0.50 11.11
CA LEU A 145 -10.51 -1.89 10.99
C LEU A 145 -11.25 -2.82 11.96
N ASP A 146 -11.52 -2.38 13.20
CA ASP A 146 -12.25 -3.18 14.18
C ASP A 146 -13.71 -3.41 13.78
N GLU A 147 -14.33 -2.43 13.11
CA GLU A 147 -15.68 -2.57 12.56
C GLU A 147 -15.70 -3.65 11.45
N ALA A 148 -14.72 -3.63 10.53
CA ALA A 148 -14.60 -4.66 9.50
C ALA A 148 -14.37 -6.05 10.08
N LEU A 149 -13.50 -6.18 11.08
CA LEU A 149 -13.25 -7.45 11.77
C LEU A 149 -14.51 -8.00 12.47
N ALA A 150 -15.37 -7.13 12.99
CA ALA A 150 -16.62 -7.52 13.62
C ALA A 150 -17.67 -8.03 12.61
N VAL A 151 -17.70 -7.44 11.40
CA VAL A 151 -18.66 -7.81 10.33
C VAL A 151 -18.19 -9.05 9.56
N ALA A 152 -16.92 -9.16 9.31
CA ALA A 152 -16.30 -10.14 8.40
C ALA A 152 -16.32 -11.59 8.88
N SER A 153 -17.15 -11.98 9.83
CA SER A 153 -17.28 -13.38 10.28
C SER A 153 -15.94 -14.09 10.52
N SER A 154 -14.88 -13.35 10.86
CA SER A 154 -13.52 -13.82 11.15
C SER A 154 -12.69 -14.35 9.96
N ASN A 155 -13.05 -14.08 8.72
CA ASN A 155 -12.24 -14.48 7.57
C ASN A 155 -11.05 -13.52 7.29
N LEU A 156 -10.99 -12.35 7.91
CA LEU A 156 -9.85 -11.40 7.85
C LEU A 156 -8.91 -11.63 9.04
N ARG A 157 -7.66 -11.98 8.75
CA ARG A 157 -6.59 -12.14 9.73
C ARG A 157 -5.54 -11.05 9.54
N ILE A 158 -5.16 -10.39 10.63
CA ILE A 158 -4.09 -9.38 10.64
C ILE A 158 -2.81 -10.03 11.15
N ILE A 159 -1.76 -9.99 10.34
CA ILE A 159 -0.45 -10.56 10.63
C ILE A 159 0.57 -9.43 10.80
N GLU A 160 1.05 -9.23 12.02
CA GLU A 160 2.06 -8.21 12.34
C GLU A 160 3.47 -8.81 12.18
N ASP A 161 3.96 -8.88 10.93
CA ASP A 161 5.32 -9.39 10.62
C ASP A 161 5.80 -8.80 9.27
N ASP A 162 7.04 -9.11 8.90
CA ASP A 162 7.61 -8.82 7.59
C ASP A 162 6.93 -9.66 6.51
N ALA A 163 6.28 -8.99 5.55
CA ALA A 163 5.51 -9.68 4.51
C ALA A 163 6.37 -10.59 3.61
N TRP A 164 7.62 -10.20 3.35
CA TRP A 164 8.54 -11.04 2.59
C TRP A 164 8.88 -12.33 3.35
N LYS A 165 9.14 -12.21 4.65
CA LYS A 165 9.41 -13.36 5.52
C LYS A 165 8.20 -14.29 5.62
N VAL A 166 6.99 -13.72 5.77
CA VAL A 166 5.74 -14.51 5.80
C VAL A 166 5.56 -15.26 4.49
N LEU A 167 5.72 -14.58 3.34
CA LEU A 167 5.62 -15.20 2.03
C LEU A 167 6.62 -16.35 1.84
N GLN A 168 7.89 -16.14 2.21
CA GLN A 168 8.92 -17.20 2.09
C GLN A 168 8.58 -18.46 2.90
N ASN A 169 7.91 -18.30 4.05
CA ASN A 169 7.53 -19.39 4.95
C ASN A 169 6.15 -20.01 4.63
N ALA A 170 5.38 -19.42 3.72
CA ALA A 170 4.12 -20.02 3.29
C ALA A 170 4.36 -21.36 2.57
N ASP A 171 3.37 -22.24 2.62
CA ASP A 171 3.42 -23.50 1.89
C ASP A 171 3.38 -23.25 0.36
N ALA A 172 4.06 -24.09 -0.41
CA ALA A 172 3.98 -24.02 -1.86
C ALA A 172 2.55 -24.30 -2.34
N GLY A 173 2.07 -23.51 -3.32
CA GLY A 173 0.73 -23.68 -3.89
C GLY A 173 -0.41 -23.51 -2.88
N SER A 174 -0.26 -22.58 -1.93
CA SER A 174 -1.25 -22.36 -0.86
C SER A 174 -2.03 -21.05 -0.98
N ILE A 175 -1.67 -20.18 -1.94
CA ILE A 175 -2.24 -18.84 -2.10
C ILE A 175 -2.96 -18.77 -3.44
N ASP A 176 -4.23 -18.37 -3.46
CA ASP A 176 -4.98 -18.17 -4.69
C ASP A 176 -4.69 -16.78 -5.28
N VAL A 177 -4.65 -15.75 -4.45
CA VAL A 177 -4.27 -14.40 -4.89
C VAL A 177 -3.27 -13.77 -3.93
N LEU A 178 -2.15 -13.32 -4.47
CA LEU A 178 -1.14 -12.56 -3.75
C LEU A 178 -1.18 -11.09 -4.20
N VAL A 179 -1.51 -10.20 -3.30
CA VAL A 179 -1.52 -8.75 -3.54
C VAL A 179 -0.29 -8.13 -2.90
N ASN A 180 0.46 -7.33 -3.68
CA ASN A 180 1.63 -6.63 -3.19
C ASN A 180 1.43 -5.11 -3.21
N GLU A 181 1.27 -4.55 -2.03
CA GLU A 181 1.20 -3.11 -1.73
C GLU A 181 2.34 -2.67 -0.80
N VAL A 182 3.45 -3.41 -0.77
CA VAL A 182 4.61 -3.07 0.07
C VAL A 182 5.44 -1.98 -0.59
N PHE A 183 5.61 -0.88 0.14
CA PHE A 183 6.49 0.21 -0.23
C PHE A 183 7.67 0.32 0.74
N ALA A 184 8.88 0.07 0.27
CA ALA A 184 10.10 0.37 1.00
C ALA A 184 10.52 1.84 0.74
N GLY A 185 9.90 2.77 1.44
CA GLY A 185 10.06 4.20 1.21
C GLY A 185 9.41 4.62 -0.12
N ARG A 186 10.25 5.11 -1.08
CA ARG A 186 9.79 5.47 -2.44
C ARG A 186 9.94 4.33 -3.45
N LYS A 187 10.45 3.17 -3.02
CA LYS A 187 10.63 1.99 -3.88
C LYS A 187 9.45 1.05 -3.66
N SER A 188 8.66 0.84 -4.68
CA SER A 188 7.63 -0.20 -4.70
C SER A 188 8.27 -1.58 -4.84
N LEU A 189 7.56 -2.61 -4.41
CA LEU A 189 7.81 -4.04 -4.62
C LEU A 189 8.94 -4.67 -3.81
N GLY A 190 9.93 -3.94 -3.30
CA GLY A 190 11.03 -4.54 -2.53
C GLY A 190 11.69 -5.74 -3.24
N PRO A 191 11.89 -6.89 -2.56
CA PRO A 191 12.43 -8.11 -3.18
C PRO A 191 11.57 -8.68 -4.32
N LEU A 192 10.26 -8.40 -4.31
CA LEU A 192 9.28 -8.91 -5.28
C LEU A 192 9.41 -8.30 -6.67
N GLY A 193 10.17 -7.22 -6.83
CA GLY A 193 10.54 -6.67 -8.14
C GLY A 193 11.74 -7.36 -8.80
N THR A 194 12.23 -8.49 -8.25
CA THR A 194 13.40 -9.23 -8.76
C THR A 194 13.01 -10.60 -9.31
N ALA A 195 13.87 -11.19 -10.15
CA ALA A 195 13.65 -12.54 -10.66
C ALA A 195 13.48 -13.58 -9.53
N ALA A 196 14.31 -13.51 -8.49
CA ALA A 196 14.17 -14.39 -7.33
C ALA A 196 12.83 -14.18 -6.59
N GLY A 197 12.37 -12.93 -6.52
CA GLY A 197 11.05 -12.63 -5.95
C GLY A 197 9.91 -13.19 -6.79
N ALA A 198 9.96 -13.05 -8.10
CA ALA A 198 8.94 -13.61 -9.02
C ALA A 198 8.87 -15.15 -8.92
N GLN A 199 10.01 -15.83 -8.78
CA GLN A 199 10.07 -17.27 -8.55
C GLN A 199 9.39 -17.68 -7.24
N VAL A 200 9.65 -16.95 -6.14
CA VAL A 200 8.97 -17.21 -4.87
C VAL A 200 7.47 -16.99 -5.00
N VAL A 201 7.04 -15.90 -5.63
CA VAL A 201 5.61 -15.65 -5.90
C VAL A 201 4.99 -16.83 -6.65
N LYS A 202 5.63 -17.27 -7.73
CA LYS A 202 5.18 -18.40 -8.54
C LYS A 202 5.07 -19.71 -7.75
N GLU A 203 6.05 -19.98 -6.87
CA GLU A 203 6.06 -21.17 -6.00
C GLU A 203 4.90 -21.18 -4.99
N LYS A 204 4.56 -20.00 -4.44
CA LYS A 204 3.54 -19.90 -3.37
C LYS A 204 2.11 -19.84 -3.89
N LEU A 205 1.92 -19.39 -5.13
CA LEU A 205 0.61 -19.41 -5.78
C LEU A 205 0.18 -20.82 -6.15
N VAL A 206 -1.12 -21.10 -6.08
CA VAL A 206 -1.73 -22.26 -6.72
C VAL A 206 -1.50 -22.20 -8.25
N PRO A 207 -1.64 -23.30 -9.01
CA PRO A 207 -1.35 -23.30 -10.46
C PRO A 207 -2.08 -22.21 -11.26
N GLU A 208 -3.32 -21.89 -10.89
CA GLU A 208 -4.13 -20.83 -11.52
C GLU A 208 -4.17 -19.53 -10.69
N GLY A 209 -3.27 -19.41 -9.73
CA GLY A 209 -3.21 -18.26 -8.84
C GLY A 209 -2.78 -16.97 -9.56
N VAL A 210 -3.13 -15.85 -8.96
CA VAL A 210 -2.91 -14.51 -9.52
C VAL A 210 -2.04 -13.67 -8.60
N TYR A 211 -1.02 -13.02 -9.16
CA TYR A 211 -0.26 -11.97 -8.51
C TYR A 211 -0.73 -10.61 -8.98
N LEU A 212 -1.03 -9.73 -8.03
CA LEU A 212 -1.42 -8.33 -8.24
C LEU A 212 -0.42 -7.43 -7.52
N ALA A 213 0.06 -6.37 -8.18
CA ALA A 213 0.97 -5.43 -7.52
C ALA A 213 0.71 -3.99 -7.91
N ASP A 214 0.82 -3.08 -6.95
CA ASP A 214 0.90 -1.65 -7.22
C ASP A 214 2.33 -1.26 -7.61
N VAL A 215 2.50 -0.82 -8.86
CA VAL A 215 3.78 -0.32 -9.38
C VAL A 215 3.69 1.19 -9.58
N ARG A 216 4.12 1.94 -8.56
CA ARG A 216 4.04 3.39 -8.60
C ARG A 216 5.16 4.01 -9.43
N CYS A 217 4.83 4.44 -10.64
CA CYS A 217 5.74 5.17 -11.54
C CYS A 217 4.96 5.93 -12.62
N PRO A 218 5.58 6.89 -13.33
CA PRO A 218 5.00 7.45 -14.56
C PRO A 218 5.12 6.42 -15.70
N LEU A 219 4.30 6.58 -16.73
CA LEU A 219 4.38 5.76 -17.96
C LEU A 219 5.43 6.30 -18.94
N GLU A 220 5.75 7.59 -18.84
CA GLU A 220 6.75 8.26 -19.68
C GLU A 220 7.71 9.12 -18.84
N GLY A 221 8.95 9.30 -19.33
CA GLY A 221 9.94 10.15 -18.71
C GLY A 221 10.74 9.47 -17.61
N ARG A 222 11.23 10.26 -16.65
CA ARG A 222 12.12 9.76 -15.61
C ARG A 222 11.42 8.77 -14.68
N GLY A 223 11.90 7.53 -14.62
CA GLY A 223 11.38 6.47 -13.75
C GLY A 223 10.33 5.58 -14.42
N SER A 224 9.93 5.84 -15.68
CA SER A 224 8.95 5.03 -16.42
C SER A 224 9.40 3.59 -16.69
N ALA A 225 10.70 3.35 -16.73
CA ALA A 225 11.25 2.01 -16.96
C ALA A 225 10.94 1.01 -15.83
N LEU A 226 10.49 1.47 -14.66
CA LEU A 226 10.21 0.56 -13.54
C LEU A 226 9.10 -0.44 -13.88
N LEU A 227 7.99 0.03 -14.47
CA LEU A 227 6.85 -0.83 -14.80
C LEU A 227 7.23 -1.91 -15.83
N SER A 228 7.89 -1.52 -16.93
CA SER A 228 8.34 -2.48 -17.94
C SER A 228 9.35 -3.47 -17.38
N GLN A 229 10.34 -3.01 -16.61
CA GLN A 229 11.34 -3.89 -16.00
C GLN A 229 10.71 -4.94 -15.08
N VAL A 230 9.72 -4.54 -14.26
CA VAL A 230 9.03 -5.48 -13.39
C VAL A 230 8.13 -6.42 -14.19
N ALA A 231 7.39 -5.89 -15.16
CA ALA A 231 6.55 -6.72 -16.03
C ALA A 231 7.38 -7.77 -16.79
N ASP A 232 8.56 -7.39 -17.31
CA ASP A 232 9.50 -8.32 -17.97
C ASP A 232 9.97 -9.42 -17.00
N VAL A 233 10.29 -9.09 -15.76
CA VAL A 233 10.68 -10.06 -14.73
C VAL A 233 9.58 -11.11 -14.54
N PHE A 234 8.33 -10.67 -14.38
CA PHE A 234 7.20 -11.59 -14.20
C PHE A 234 6.85 -12.35 -15.50
N ALA A 235 7.09 -11.77 -16.68
CA ALA A 235 6.88 -12.46 -17.96
C ALA A 235 7.84 -13.63 -18.20
N HIS A 236 8.95 -13.72 -17.47
CA HIS A 236 9.80 -14.92 -17.48
C HIS A 236 9.19 -16.08 -16.71
N GLU A 237 8.41 -15.82 -15.67
CA GLU A 237 7.87 -16.85 -14.77
C GLU A 237 6.41 -17.21 -15.08
N PHE A 238 5.60 -16.27 -15.60
CA PHE A 238 4.17 -16.44 -15.82
C PHE A 238 3.81 -16.49 -17.32
N ALA A 239 2.73 -17.19 -17.66
CA ALA A 239 2.22 -17.30 -19.02
C ALA A 239 1.57 -15.99 -19.49
N HIS A 240 0.88 -15.30 -18.60
CA HIS A 240 0.15 -14.07 -18.89
C HIS A 240 0.59 -12.96 -17.95
N VAL A 241 1.03 -11.85 -18.51
CA VAL A 241 1.40 -10.64 -17.78
C VAL A 241 0.77 -9.42 -18.45
N ALA A 242 0.08 -8.62 -17.69
CA ALA A 242 -0.52 -7.38 -18.13
C ALA A 242 -0.37 -6.29 -17.06
N TYR A 243 -0.58 -5.05 -17.43
CA TYR A 243 -0.73 -3.97 -16.46
C TYR A 243 -1.87 -3.02 -16.85
N VAL A 244 -2.47 -2.37 -15.85
CA VAL A 244 -3.46 -1.32 -16.05
C VAL A 244 -2.89 0.00 -15.57
N PRO A 245 -2.70 0.99 -16.45
CA PRO A 245 -2.19 2.29 -16.06
C PRO A 245 -3.24 3.10 -15.30
N GLU A 246 -2.83 3.81 -14.23
CA GLU A 246 -3.74 4.70 -13.51
C GLU A 246 -4.06 5.97 -14.31
N TRP A 247 -3.05 6.53 -14.98
CA TRP A 247 -3.15 7.82 -15.70
C TRP A 247 -2.71 7.71 -17.16
N PRO A 248 -3.45 7.00 -18.04
CA PRO A 248 -3.06 6.83 -19.44
C PRO A 248 -3.04 8.16 -20.20
N ASP A 249 -3.93 9.10 -19.90
CA ASP A 249 -4.04 10.40 -20.57
C ASP A 249 -2.97 11.42 -20.10
N THR A 250 -2.34 11.17 -18.97
CA THR A 250 -1.26 12.00 -18.42
C THR A 250 -0.02 11.16 -18.09
N PRO A 251 0.66 10.57 -19.10
CA PRO A 251 1.64 9.51 -18.92
C PRO A 251 2.90 9.92 -18.15
N LYS A 252 3.15 11.23 -17.99
CA LYS A 252 4.26 11.75 -17.17
C LYS A 252 3.94 11.89 -15.70
N THR A 253 2.66 11.75 -15.31
CA THR A 253 2.22 11.77 -13.91
C THR A 253 2.48 10.40 -13.29
N PRO A 254 3.20 10.31 -12.15
CA PRO A 254 3.35 9.04 -11.45
C PRO A 254 1.99 8.52 -10.95
N GLY A 255 1.64 7.32 -11.39
CA GLY A 255 0.40 6.63 -11.01
C GLY A 255 0.66 5.30 -10.31
N ASN A 256 -0.37 4.77 -9.66
CA ASN A 256 -0.41 3.42 -9.10
C ASN A 256 -0.88 2.46 -10.20
N ASN A 257 0.08 1.92 -10.95
CA ASN A 257 -0.24 1.04 -12.07
C ASN A 257 -0.41 -0.39 -11.55
N LEU A 258 -1.52 -1.02 -11.88
CA LEU A 258 -1.80 -2.39 -11.47
C LEU A 258 -1.07 -3.38 -12.38
N LEU A 259 -0.07 -4.10 -11.88
CA LEU A 259 0.53 -5.25 -12.53
C LEU A 259 -0.27 -6.52 -12.18
N ILE A 260 -0.51 -7.36 -13.20
CA ILE A 260 -1.22 -8.63 -13.11
C ILE A 260 -0.34 -9.70 -13.72
N ALA A 261 -0.07 -10.80 -13.00
CA ALA A 261 0.66 -11.94 -13.51
C ALA A 261 -0.02 -13.26 -13.09
N THR A 262 -0.22 -14.17 -14.04
CA THR A 262 -0.93 -15.45 -13.82
C THR A 262 -0.61 -16.45 -14.92
N ASP A 263 -0.89 -17.74 -14.67
CA ASP A 263 -0.92 -18.76 -15.72
C ASP A 263 -2.34 -19.08 -16.20
N ALA A 264 -3.34 -18.57 -15.50
CA ALA A 264 -4.74 -18.76 -15.89
C ALA A 264 -5.16 -17.79 -16.99
N ASP A 265 -6.08 -18.23 -17.84
CA ASP A 265 -6.77 -17.35 -18.79
C ASP A 265 -7.91 -16.63 -18.06
N ILE A 266 -7.66 -15.38 -17.66
CA ILE A 266 -8.61 -14.54 -16.90
C ILE A 266 -9.08 -13.36 -17.75
N ALA A 267 -10.30 -12.86 -17.48
CA ALA A 267 -10.74 -11.60 -18.05
C ALA A 267 -9.93 -10.43 -17.42
N LEU A 268 -9.18 -9.73 -18.24
CA LEU A 268 -8.39 -8.58 -17.80
C LEU A 268 -9.30 -7.36 -17.58
N PRO A 269 -8.98 -6.47 -16.61
CA PRO A 269 -9.68 -5.21 -16.45
C PRO A 269 -9.63 -4.34 -17.72
N GLU A 270 -10.62 -3.46 -17.86
CA GLU A 270 -10.63 -2.48 -18.96
C GLU A 270 -9.38 -1.60 -18.91
N GLY A 271 -8.83 -1.31 -20.10
CA GLY A 271 -7.60 -0.53 -20.23
C GLY A 271 -6.31 -1.31 -19.95
N ALA A 272 -6.39 -2.62 -19.77
CA ALA A 272 -5.19 -3.44 -19.59
C ALA A 272 -4.31 -3.48 -20.84
N VAL A 273 -3.00 -3.34 -20.62
CA VAL A 273 -1.96 -3.49 -21.64
C VAL A 273 -1.29 -4.85 -21.43
N VAL A 274 -1.41 -5.72 -22.42
CA VAL A 274 -0.82 -7.07 -22.40
C VAL A 274 0.67 -6.96 -22.68
N VAL A 275 1.50 -7.60 -21.86
CA VAL A 275 2.96 -7.71 -22.01
C VAL A 275 3.31 -9.09 -22.57
N LYS A 276 2.63 -10.13 -22.07
CA LYS A 276 2.80 -11.52 -22.52
C LYS A 276 1.50 -12.28 -22.40
#